data_1b3882a04bd9e025296d1ae34ba99aad
#
_entry.id   1b3882a04bd9e025296d1ae34ba99aad
#
_cell.length_a   1.000
_cell.length_b   1.000
_cell.length_c   1.000
_cell.angle_alpha   90.00
_cell.angle_beta   90.00
_cell.angle_gamma   90.00
#
_symmetry.space_group_name_H-M   'P 1'
#
loop_
_entity.id
_entity.type
_entity.pdbx_description
1 polymer ?
#
loop_
_entity_poly.entity_id
_entity_poly.type
_entity_poly.pdbx_seq_one_letter_code
_entity_poly.pdbx_strand_id
1 'polypeptide(L)'
;MQHTFSDLEYAAKKKVTRRERFLNELDVIAPWAALCAEIEPYYPRGKGRGRPPIGLERMLRMYLAQHCFGLSDEATEDALYDSQAIRRFVGIDLARESAPDATTLLKFRPLLETHPLTARLFAAINAHLADKGLLLREGTVVDATLIAAPSSEVVPGNRTVG
;
A
#
# COMPACT_ATOMS: atom_id res chain seq x y z
N MET A 1 -18.74 -4.71 -17.95
CA MET A 1 -17.36 -5.09 -17.57
C MET A 1 -17.15 -6.54 -17.95
N GLN A 2 -16.29 -6.82 -18.91
CA GLN A 2 -15.97 -8.21 -19.26
C GLN A 2 -15.04 -8.77 -18.21
N HIS A 3 -15.51 -9.76 -17.46
CA HIS A 3 -14.67 -10.51 -16.53
C HIS A 3 -13.79 -11.47 -17.33
N THR A 4 -12.49 -11.47 -17.03
CA THR A 4 -11.58 -12.47 -17.60
C THR A 4 -11.85 -13.84 -16.96
N PHE A 5 -11.43 -14.92 -17.63
CA PHE A 5 -11.56 -16.27 -17.08
C PHE A 5 -10.91 -16.40 -15.71
N SER A 6 -9.77 -15.71 -15.50
CA SER A 6 -9.09 -15.68 -14.21
C SER A 6 -9.88 -14.94 -13.13
N ASP A 7 -10.68 -13.94 -13.49
CA ASP A 7 -11.54 -13.23 -12.53
C ASP A 7 -12.72 -14.11 -12.08
N LEU A 8 -13.27 -14.90 -13.01
CA LEU A 8 -14.34 -15.85 -12.71
C LEU A 8 -13.84 -16.99 -11.82
N GLU A 9 -12.65 -17.51 -12.10
CA GLU A 9 -12.00 -18.55 -11.28
C GLU A 9 -11.68 -18.02 -9.88
N TYR A 10 -11.16 -16.79 -9.80
CA TYR A 10 -10.88 -16.13 -8.53
C TYR A 10 -12.14 -15.87 -7.70
N ALA A 11 -13.23 -15.44 -8.34
CA ALA A 11 -14.51 -15.21 -7.69
C ALA A 11 -15.16 -16.53 -7.20
N ALA A 12 -14.91 -17.64 -7.90
CA ALA A 12 -15.44 -18.96 -7.56
C ALA A 12 -14.63 -19.69 -6.47
N LYS A 13 -13.47 -19.15 -6.06
CA LYS A 13 -12.66 -19.80 -5.02
C LYS A 13 -13.37 -19.85 -3.68
N LYS A 14 -13.24 -20.98 -2.99
CA LYS A 14 -13.92 -21.24 -1.70
C LYS A 14 -13.26 -20.54 -0.50
N LYS A 15 -12.03 -20.05 -0.65
CA LYS A 15 -11.26 -19.46 0.46
C LYS A 15 -10.79 -18.05 0.14
N VAL A 16 -11.13 -17.12 1.02
CA VAL A 16 -10.52 -15.78 1.07
C VAL A 16 -9.23 -15.88 1.89
N THR A 17 -8.10 -15.54 1.30
CA THR A 17 -6.81 -15.58 2.00
C THR A 17 -6.71 -14.47 3.03
N ARG A 18 -5.80 -14.61 4.02
CA ARG A 18 -5.54 -13.55 5.01
C ARG A 18 -5.10 -12.25 4.35
N ARG A 19 -4.24 -12.36 3.32
CA ARG A 19 -3.75 -11.22 2.53
C ARG A 19 -4.90 -10.50 1.82
N GLU A 20 -5.77 -11.24 1.18
CA GLU A 20 -6.93 -10.68 0.49
C GLU A 20 -7.90 -9.97 1.46
N ARG A 21 -8.17 -10.59 2.61
CA ARG A 21 -9.02 -9.98 3.64
C ARG A 21 -8.43 -8.66 4.13
N PHE A 22 -7.14 -8.64 4.46
CA PHE A 22 -6.43 -7.44 4.88
C PHE A 22 -6.49 -6.33 3.82
N LEU A 23 -6.26 -6.66 2.54
CA LEU A 23 -6.32 -5.68 1.46
C LEU A 23 -7.74 -5.14 1.24
N ASN A 24 -8.75 -5.98 1.38
CA ASN A 24 -10.15 -5.55 1.30
C ASN A 24 -10.52 -4.59 2.45
N GLU A 25 -10.06 -4.89 3.66
CA GLU A 25 -10.26 -4.02 4.83
C GLU A 25 -9.53 -2.68 4.64
N LEU A 26 -8.28 -2.72 4.18
CA LEU A 26 -7.50 -1.52 3.88
C LEU A 26 -8.16 -0.66 2.80
N ASP A 27 -8.71 -1.28 1.77
CA ASP A 27 -9.42 -0.57 0.68
C ASP A 27 -10.64 0.20 1.20
N VAL A 28 -11.36 -0.37 2.13
CA VAL A 28 -12.55 0.27 2.75
C VAL A 28 -12.16 1.37 3.74
N ILE A 29 -11.08 1.17 4.51
CA ILE A 29 -10.69 2.08 5.60
C ILE A 29 -9.91 3.29 5.07
N ALA A 30 -9.06 3.10 4.05
CA ALA A 30 -8.18 4.15 3.58
C ALA A 30 -8.94 5.30 2.91
N PRO A 31 -8.69 6.56 3.30
CA PRO A 31 -9.32 7.72 2.69
C PRO A 31 -8.60 8.12 1.40
N TRP A 32 -8.73 7.32 0.35
CA TRP A 32 -7.97 7.43 -0.90
C TRP A 32 -7.96 8.84 -1.50
N ALA A 33 -9.13 9.51 -1.54
CA ALA A 33 -9.23 10.85 -2.09
C ALA A 33 -8.40 11.87 -1.28
N ALA A 34 -8.42 11.80 0.05
CA ALA A 34 -7.66 12.67 0.92
C ALA A 34 -6.15 12.40 0.80
N LEU A 35 -5.76 11.11 0.74
CA LEU A 35 -4.36 10.72 0.57
C LEU A 35 -3.80 11.17 -0.78
N CYS A 36 -4.56 11.00 -1.85
CA CYS A 36 -4.17 11.46 -3.18
C CYS A 36 -4.06 12.99 -3.24
N ALA A 37 -4.98 13.71 -2.61
CA ALA A 37 -4.96 15.18 -2.58
C ALA A 37 -3.69 15.75 -1.94
N GLU A 38 -3.12 15.08 -0.94
CA GLU A 38 -1.84 15.47 -0.31
C GLU A 38 -0.64 15.32 -1.25
N ILE A 39 -0.68 14.35 -2.17
CA ILE A 39 0.44 14.04 -3.07
C ILE A 39 0.29 14.73 -4.43
N GLU A 40 -0.94 14.96 -4.89
CA GLU A 40 -1.24 15.45 -6.23
C GLU A 40 -0.46 16.71 -6.65
N PRO A 41 -0.23 17.72 -5.79
CA PRO A 41 0.53 18.92 -6.16
C PRO A 41 1.96 18.63 -6.62
N TYR A 42 2.54 17.52 -6.14
CA TYR A 42 3.93 17.11 -6.38
C TYR A 42 4.05 15.98 -7.41
N TYR A 43 2.92 15.34 -7.77
CA TYR A 43 2.92 14.21 -8.67
C TYR A 43 3.09 14.66 -10.13
N PRO A 44 3.92 13.97 -10.94
CA PRO A 44 4.14 14.34 -12.33
C PRO A 44 2.84 14.37 -13.14
N ARG A 45 2.56 15.48 -13.76
CA ARG A 45 1.45 15.61 -14.72
C ARG A 45 1.99 15.28 -16.10
N GLY A 46 1.46 14.24 -16.71
CA GLY A 46 1.90 13.74 -18.00
C GLY A 46 1.61 14.71 -19.17
N LYS A 47 2.36 15.80 -19.24
CA LYS A 47 2.26 16.82 -20.32
C LYS A 47 3.38 16.70 -21.37
N GLY A 48 4.13 15.59 -21.41
CA GLY A 48 5.27 15.42 -22.31
C GLY A 48 5.10 14.30 -23.34
N ARG A 49 6.06 14.23 -24.28
CA ARG A 49 6.23 13.07 -25.15
C ARG A 49 6.70 11.89 -24.31
N GLY A 50 5.98 10.78 -24.35
CA GLY A 50 6.35 9.55 -23.65
C GLY A 50 5.15 8.84 -23.04
N ARG A 51 5.42 7.73 -22.35
CA ARG A 51 4.38 6.98 -21.64
C ARG A 51 3.80 7.85 -20.50
N PRO A 52 2.47 8.01 -20.43
CA PRO A 52 1.86 8.75 -19.34
C PRO A 52 2.23 8.13 -17.99
N PRO A 53 2.37 8.94 -16.93
CA PRO A 53 2.64 8.42 -15.59
C PRO A 53 1.48 7.52 -15.14
N ILE A 54 1.80 6.55 -14.29
CA ILE A 54 0.81 5.69 -13.65
C ILE A 54 -0.10 6.56 -12.79
N GLY A 55 -1.39 6.26 -12.76
CA GLY A 55 -2.34 7.00 -11.94
C GLY A 55 -1.90 7.06 -10.48
N LEU A 56 -2.01 8.23 -9.85
CA LEU A 56 -1.52 8.46 -8.49
C LEU A 56 -2.08 7.47 -7.47
N GLU A 57 -3.37 7.18 -7.52
CA GLU A 57 -4.00 6.23 -6.59
C GLU A 57 -3.40 4.81 -6.74
N ARG A 58 -3.13 4.37 -7.97
CA ARG A 58 -2.45 3.08 -8.21
C ARG A 58 -1.05 3.05 -7.61
N MET A 59 -0.29 4.13 -7.79
CA MET A 59 1.04 4.26 -7.19
C MET A 59 0.98 4.18 -5.68
N LEU A 60 0.05 4.88 -5.07
CA LEU A 60 -0.14 4.87 -3.63
C LEU A 60 -0.57 3.49 -3.12
N ARG A 61 -1.50 2.84 -3.81
CA ARG A 61 -1.94 1.46 -3.48
C ARG A 61 -0.78 0.46 -3.58
N MET A 62 0.04 0.57 -4.62
CA MET A 62 1.22 -0.28 -4.80
C MET A 62 2.26 -0.03 -3.70
N TYR A 63 2.52 1.23 -3.36
CA TYR A 63 3.42 1.61 -2.27
C TYR A 63 2.94 1.07 -0.92
N LEU A 64 1.65 1.20 -0.62
CA LEU A 64 1.07 0.66 0.61
C LEU A 64 1.13 -0.86 0.66
N ALA A 65 0.82 -1.55 -0.42
CA ALA A 65 0.93 -3.01 -0.50
C ALA A 65 2.39 -3.47 -0.27
N GLN A 66 3.37 -2.78 -0.87
CA GLN A 66 4.78 -3.06 -0.64
C GLN A 66 5.15 -2.97 0.85
N HIS A 67 4.73 -1.90 1.51
CA HIS A 67 5.03 -1.67 2.92
C HIS A 67 4.32 -2.65 3.85
N CYS A 68 3.04 -2.90 3.62
CA CYS A 68 2.24 -3.81 4.44
C CYS A 68 2.76 -5.26 4.40
N PHE A 69 3.34 -5.67 3.29
CA PHE A 69 3.87 -7.03 3.14
C PHE A 69 5.39 -7.12 3.19
N GLY A 70 6.08 -6.00 3.43
CA GLY A 70 7.54 -5.96 3.53
C GLY A 70 8.26 -6.41 2.26
N LEU A 71 7.72 -6.05 1.09
CA LEU A 71 8.26 -6.48 -0.19
C LEU A 71 9.39 -5.56 -0.65
N SER A 72 10.43 -6.15 -1.28
CA SER A 72 11.40 -5.39 -2.07
C SER A 72 10.73 -4.84 -3.34
N ASP A 73 11.41 -3.98 -4.10
CA ASP A 73 10.88 -3.46 -5.36
C ASP A 73 10.65 -4.59 -6.37
N GLU A 74 11.61 -5.50 -6.50
CA GLU A 74 11.51 -6.68 -7.37
C GLU A 74 10.40 -7.63 -6.89
N ALA A 75 10.32 -7.90 -5.59
CA ALA A 75 9.27 -8.74 -5.04
C ALA A 75 7.87 -8.11 -5.19
N THR A 76 7.79 -6.78 -5.24
CA THR A 76 6.52 -6.09 -5.52
C THR A 76 6.11 -6.28 -6.98
N GLU A 77 7.05 -6.16 -7.92
CA GLU A 77 6.81 -6.46 -9.33
C GLU A 77 6.34 -7.91 -9.50
N ASP A 78 7.07 -8.89 -8.94
CA ASP A 78 6.68 -10.30 -8.97
C ASP A 78 5.29 -10.52 -8.36
N ALA A 79 4.99 -9.89 -7.24
CA ALA A 79 3.69 -10.01 -6.58
C ALA A 79 2.53 -9.46 -7.43
N LEU A 80 2.78 -8.46 -8.28
CA LEU A 80 1.78 -7.97 -9.24
C LEU A 80 1.47 -9.01 -10.33
N TYR A 81 2.43 -9.87 -10.67
CA TYR A 81 2.20 -10.98 -11.59
C TYR A 81 1.60 -12.22 -10.90
N ASP A 82 2.07 -12.56 -9.71
CA ASP A 82 1.73 -13.81 -9.02
C ASP A 82 0.45 -13.71 -8.18
N SER A 83 0.22 -12.55 -7.53
CA SER A 83 -0.88 -12.38 -6.59
C SER A 83 -2.05 -11.62 -7.20
N GLN A 84 -3.12 -12.33 -7.49
CA GLN A 84 -4.36 -11.69 -7.98
C GLN A 84 -4.97 -10.74 -6.93
N ALA A 85 -4.83 -11.05 -5.63
CA ALA A 85 -5.30 -10.17 -4.57
C ALA A 85 -4.60 -8.81 -4.59
N ILE A 86 -3.26 -8.80 -4.75
CA ILE A 86 -2.47 -7.57 -4.85
C ILE A 86 -2.81 -6.83 -6.13
N ARG A 87 -2.89 -7.51 -7.27
CA ARG A 87 -3.30 -6.88 -8.54
C ARG A 87 -4.65 -6.18 -8.45
N ARG A 88 -5.64 -6.84 -7.89
CA ARG A 88 -6.99 -6.27 -7.73
C ARG A 88 -6.98 -5.06 -6.82
N PHE A 89 -6.24 -5.12 -5.72
CA PHE A 89 -6.09 -4.00 -4.81
C PHE A 89 -5.42 -2.80 -5.48
N VAL A 90 -4.38 -3.02 -6.28
CA VAL A 90 -3.68 -1.96 -7.02
C VAL A 90 -4.49 -1.48 -8.24
N GLY A 91 -5.36 -2.31 -8.77
CA GLY A 91 -6.20 -2.00 -9.93
C GLY A 91 -5.49 -2.23 -11.27
N ILE A 92 -4.69 -3.31 -11.37
CA ILE A 92 -3.97 -3.70 -12.59
C ILE A 92 -4.69 -4.87 -13.25
N ASP A 93 -4.90 -4.75 -14.56
CA ASP A 93 -5.44 -5.80 -15.42
C ASP A 93 -4.37 -6.24 -16.43
N LEU A 94 -3.75 -7.38 -16.18
CA LEU A 94 -2.69 -7.94 -17.05
C LEU A 94 -3.18 -8.32 -18.46
N ALA A 95 -4.49 -8.44 -18.68
CA ALA A 95 -5.04 -8.64 -20.01
C ALA A 95 -4.97 -7.37 -20.88
N ARG A 96 -4.84 -6.21 -20.27
CA ARG A 96 -4.88 -4.89 -20.93
C ARG A 96 -3.58 -4.11 -20.84
N GLU A 97 -2.80 -4.36 -19.79
CA GLU A 97 -1.59 -3.60 -19.50
C GLU A 97 -0.54 -4.48 -18.83
N SER A 98 0.73 -4.11 -18.95
CA SER A 98 1.81 -4.72 -18.20
C SER A 98 1.83 -4.17 -16.78
N ALA A 99 2.22 -4.99 -15.81
CA ALA A 99 2.47 -4.51 -14.46
C ALA A 99 3.60 -3.46 -14.46
N PRO A 100 3.55 -2.48 -13.54
CA PRO A 100 4.67 -1.58 -13.31
C PRO A 100 5.92 -2.35 -12.91
N ASP A 101 7.07 -1.92 -13.40
CA ASP A 101 8.35 -2.52 -13.09
C ASP A 101 8.89 -2.10 -11.72
N ALA A 102 9.93 -2.79 -11.24
CA ALA A 102 10.58 -2.51 -9.97
C ALA A 102 11.10 -1.07 -9.84
N THR A 103 11.45 -0.41 -10.95
CA THR A 103 11.96 0.97 -10.94
C THR A 103 10.89 2.01 -10.68
N THR A 104 9.63 1.66 -10.85
CA THR A 104 8.51 2.58 -10.70
C THR A 104 8.41 3.12 -9.26
N LEU A 105 8.53 2.25 -8.26
CA LEU A 105 8.53 2.65 -6.84
C LEU A 105 9.79 3.40 -6.43
N LEU A 106 10.94 3.10 -7.05
CA LEU A 106 12.18 3.84 -6.85
C LEU A 106 12.04 5.33 -7.19
N LYS A 107 11.22 5.67 -8.15
CA LYS A 107 10.93 7.06 -8.55
C LYS A 107 9.89 7.71 -7.65
N PHE A 108 8.98 6.95 -7.09
CA PHE A 108 7.90 7.45 -6.25
C PHE A 108 8.35 7.78 -4.81
N ARG A 109 9.21 6.95 -4.22
CA ARG A 109 9.71 7.16 -2.84
C ARG A 109 10.38 8.52 -2.61
N PRO A 110 11.33 8.97 -3.45
CA PRO A 110 11.96 10.28 -3.26
C PRO A 110 10.97 11.42 -3.25
N LEU A 111 9.87 11.31 -3.99
CA LEU A 111 8.81 12.30 -3.98
C LEU A 111 8.14 12.40 -2.60
N LEU A 112 7.90 11.27 -1.96
CA LEU A 112 7.33 11.23 -0.61
C LEU A 112 8.32 11.71 0.47
N GLU A 113 9.60 11.46 0.27
CA GLU A 113 10.68 11.83 1.21
C GLU A 113 11.08 13.31 1.10
N THR A 114 11.19 13.85 -0.12
CA THR A 114 11.58 15.24 -0.39
C THR A 114 10.55 16.23 0.13
N HIS A 115 9.29 15.87 0.01
CA HIS A 115 8.17 16.61 0.58
C HIS A 115 7.69 15.80 1.79
N PRO A 116 7.48 16.32 2.98
CA PRO A 116 7.09 15.54 4.17
C PRO A 116 5.68 14.94 4.03
N LEU A 117 5.46 14.26 2.91
CA LEU A 117 4.17 13.68 2.53
C LEU A 117 3.84 12.45 3.37
N THR A 118 4.86 11.68 3.77
CA THR A 118 4.65 10.51 4.64
C THR A 118 3.95 10.92 5.93
N ALA A 119 4.42 11.95 6.60
CA ALA A 119 3.77 12.47 7.82
C ALA A 119 2.35 12.96 7.56
N ARG A 120 2.11 13.64 6.44
CA ARG A 120 0.77 14.11 6.04
C ARG A 120 -0.18 12.95 5.73
N LEU A 121 0.31 11.91 5.05
CA LEU A 121 -0.46 10.69 4.78
C LEU A 121 -0.88 10.01 6.08
N PHE A 122 0.02 9.87 7.04
CA PHE A 122 -0.30 9.30 8.34
C PHE A 122 -1.28 10.17 9.11
N ALA A 123 -1.11 11.48 9.09
CA ALA A 123 -2.06 12.40 9.72
C ALA A 123 -3.47 12.27 9.10
N ALA A 124 -3.56 12.15 7.78
CA ALA A 124 -4.83 11.96 7.08
C ALA A 124 -5.49 10.62 7.42
N ILE A 125 -4.72 9.54 7.49
CA ILE A 125 -5.20 8.21 7.91
C ILE A 125 -5.71 8.26 9.35
N ASN A 126 -4.92 8.84 10.26
CA ASN A 126 -5.28 8.94 11.67
C ASN A 126 -6.54 9.78 11.88
N ALA A 127 -6.67 10.92 11.18
CA ALA A 127 -7.88 11.74 11.21
C ALA A 127 -9.10 10.96 10.72
N HIS A 128 -8.96 10.21 9.65
CA HIS A 128 -10.06 9.39 9.12
C HIS A 128 -10.47 8.27 10.07
N LEU A 129 -9.49 7.59 10.68
CA LEU A 129 -9.77 6.55 11.68
C LEU A 129 -10.41 7.13 12.95
N ALA A 130 -9.99 8.33 13.39
CA ALA A 130 -10.59 9.02 14.51
C ALA A 130 -12.05 9.37 14.22
N ASP A 131 -12.35 9.91 13.04
CA ASP A 131 -13.71 10.26 12.62
C ASP A 131 -14.64 9.02 12.57
N LYS A 132 -14.09 7.87 12.28
CA LYS A 132 -14.80 6.58 12.28
C LYS A 132 -14.83 5.90 13.65
N GLY A 133 -14.25 6.50 14.68
CA GLY A 133 -14.17 5.92 16.03
C GLY A 133 -13.31 4.67 16.13
N LEU A 134 -12.39 4.47 15.18
CA LEU A 134 -11.51 3.29 15.11
C LEU A 134 -10.17 3.50 15.81
N LEU A 135 -9.84 4.71 16.25
CA LEU A 135 -8.66 4.96 17.08
C LEU A 135 -8.96 4.64 18.53
N LEU A 136 -8.13 3.83 19.13
CA LEU A 136 -8.14 3.60 20.56
C LEU A 136 -7.69 4.88 21.28
N ARG A 137 -8.44 5.28 22.31
CA ARG A 137 -8.18 6.53 23.07
C ARG A 137 -6.90 6.50 23.90
N GLU A 138 -6.29 5.35 24.10
CA GLU A 138 -5.07 5.18 24.88
C GLU A 138 -3.96 4.64 23.99
N GLY A 139 -3.03 5.52 23.63
CA GLY A 139 -1.65 5.18 23.32
C GLY A 139 -1.35 4.37 22.08
N THR A 140 -2.33 4.08 21.23
CA THR A 140 -2.02 3.48 19.93
C THR A 140 -1.76 4.58 18.93
N VAL A 141 -0.55 5.11 18.98
CA VAL A 141 -0.03 5.92 17.90
C VAL A 141 0.21 4.96 16.74
N VAL A 142 -0.55 5.09 15.66
CA VAL A 142 -0.14 4.53 14.37
C VAL A 142 1.02 5.38 13.91
N ASP A 143 2.20 5.06 14.40
CA ASP A 143 3.45 5.69 13.97
C ASP A 143 3.90 5.01 12.67
N ALA A 144 4.48 5.79 11.76
CA ALA A 144 5.11 5.31 10.55
C ALA A 144 6.12 4.18 10.81
N THR A 145 6.79 4.20 11.96
CA THR A 145 7.72 3.17 12.42
C THR A 145 7.06 1.83 12.75
N LEU A 146 5.81 1.79 13.16
CA LEU A 146 5.08 0.54 13.46
C LEU A 146 4.66 -0.23 12.20
N ILE A 147 4.55 0.46 11.07
CA ILE A 147 4.28 -0.18 9.77
C ILE A 147 5.59 -0.67 9.13
N ALA A 148 6.73 -0.10 9.48
CA ALA A 148 8.01 -0.33 8.83
C ALA A 148 8.88 -1.43 9.46
N ALA A 149 8.69 -1.83 10.73
CA ALA A 149 9.47 -2.89 11.35
C ALA A 149 8.70 -3.62 12.47
N PRO A 150 8.64 -4.95 12.46
CA PRO A 150 8.40 -5.68 13.68
C PRO A 150 9.62 -5.42 14.60
N SER A 151 9.44 -4.64 15.64
CA SER A 151 10.44 -4.52 16.69
C SER A 151 10.66 -5.90 17.27
N SER A 152 11.83 -6.48 17.03
CA SER A 152 12.33 -7.58 17.82
C SER A 152 12.55 -7.05 19.24
N GLU A 153 11.64 -7.32 20.13
CA GLU A 153 11.89 -7.14 21.56
C GLU A 153 13.08 -8.03 21.94
N VAL A 154 14.20 -7.37 22.15
CA VAL A 154 15.31 -7.99 22.88
C VAL A 154 14.85 -8.10 24.33
N VAL A 155 14.45 -9.28 24.70
CA VAL A 155 14.19 -9.62 26.11
C VAL A 155 15.52 -9.45 26.85
N PRO A 156 15.66 -8.54 27.82
CA PRO A 156 16.87 -8.46 28.63
C PRO A 156 16.95 -9.72 29.46
N GLY A 157 17.99 -10.51 29.20
CA GLY A 157 18.28 -11.71 29.94
C GLY A 157 18.42 -11.39 31.40
N ASN A 158 17.63 -12.06 32.22
CA ASN A 158 17.69 -12.06 33.64
C ASN A 158 19.04 -12.68 34.09
N ARG A 159 19.99 -11.85 34.49
CA ARG A 159 21.18 -12.30 35.20
C ARG A 159 20.79 -12.58 36.65
N THR A 160 20.56 -13.83 36.94
CA THR A 160 20.54 -14.32 38.29
C THR A 160 21.98 -14.37 38.78
N VAL A 161 22.32 -13.52 39.75
CA VAL A 161 23.56 -13.61 40.53
C VAL A 161 23.25 -14.52 41.70
N GLY A 162 23.91 -15.67 41.71
CA GLY A 162 24.04 -16.53 42.87
C GLY A 162 25.34 -16.24 43.59
#